data_10c48c0aef064f8adc7cd41340a67274
#
_entry.id   10c48c0aef064f8adc7cd41340a67274
#
_cell.length_a   1.000
_cell.length_b   1.000
_cell.length_c   1.000
_cell.angle_alpha   90.00
_cell.angle_beta   90.00
_cell.angle_gamma   90.00
#
_symmetry.space_group_name_H-M   'P 1'
#
loop_
_entity.id
_entity.type
_entity.pdbx_description
1 polymer ?
#
loop_
_entity_poly.entity_id
_entity_poly.type
_entity_poly.pdbx_seq_one_letter_code
_entity_poly.pdbx_strand_id
1 'polypeptide(L)'
;MVTRLLLATCNARKLDELRRILAASGVDGLQVLGLADVPEFPQAPETEPTFEGNALAKARDAAAATGLPAVADDSGLVVDALGGMPGVLSARWAGRHGDDVANLRLVLDQLTDVPEARRGAAFVCAAALVLPAGREQVVLGEWRGALVREPRGVNGFGYDPIFVPEGEQRTAAELDPSEKDAVSHRGRALRALLPALRAVCGLPGALPGALPG
;
A
#
# COMPACT_ATOMS: atom_id res chain seq x y z
N MET A 1 -11.65 5.83 -25.41
CA MET A 1 -10.22 6.25 -25.30
C MET A 1 -9.63 5.54 -24.11
N VAL A 2 -8.40 5.03 -24.20
CA VAL A 2 -7.71 4.41 -23.07
C VAL A 2 -7.11 5.52 -22.19
N THR A 3 -7.48 5.56 -20.93
CA THR A 3 -6.92 6.51 -19.96
C THR A 3 -5.62 5.94 -19.38
N ARG A 4 -4.53 6.71 -19.46
CA ARG A 4 -3.25 6.33 -18.88
C ARG A 4 -3.23 6.71 -17.39
N LEU A 5 -2.85 5.78 -16.52
CA LEU A 5 -2.71 5.96 -15.08
C LEU A 5 -1.29 5.56 -14.68
N LEU A 6 -0.56 6.47 -14.06
CA LEU A 6 0.77 6.18 -13.52
C LEU A 6 0.67 5.63 -12.09
N LEU A 7 1.29 4.49 -11.81
CA LEU A 7 1.56 4.03 -10.45
C LEU A 7 2.97 4.47 -10.06
N ALA A 8 3.05 5.44 -9.15
CA ALA A 8 4.29 6.03 -8.67
C ALA A 8 4.91 5.17 -7.55
N THR A 9 5.46 4.02 -7.95
CA THR A 9 6.17 3.10 -7.05
C THR A 9 7.35 2.46 -7.75
N CYS A 10 8.49 2.36 -7.03
CA CYS A 10 9.65 1.58 -7.47
C CYS A 10 9.47 0.08 -7.19
N ASN A 11 8.41 -0.33 -6.51
CA ASN A 11 8.17 -1.72 -6.14
C ASN A 11 7.32 -2.43 -7.21
N ALA A 12 7.95 -3.29 -8.01
CA ALA A 12 7.26 -4.04 -9.06
C ALA A 12 6.11 -4.91 -8.52
N ARG A 13 6.22 -5.45 -7.29
CA ARG A 13 5.16 -6.25 -6.66
C ARG A 13 3.89 -5.43 -6.42
N LYS A 14 4.02 -4.15 -6.04
CA LYS A 14 2.89 -3.24 -5.89
C LYS A 14 2.21 -2.94 -7.23
N LEU A 15 2.98 -2.78 -8.30
CA LEU A 15 2.45 -2.59 -9.65
C LEU A 15 1.62 -3.80 -10.11
N ASP A 16 2.12 -5.00 -9.86
CA ASP A 16 1.42 -6.23 -10.23
C ASP A 16 0.14 -6.44 -9.39
N GLU A 17 0.19 -6.11 -8.08
CA GLU A 17 -1.00 -6.13 -7.22
C GLU A 17 -2.10 -5.18 -7.74
N LEU A 18 -1.75 -3.93 -8.10
CA LEU A 18 -2.73 -2.99 -8.67
C LEU A 18 -3.32 -3.51 -9.98
N ARG A 19 -2.49 -4.04 -10.87
CA ARG A 19 -2.97 -4.62 -12.14
C ARG A 19 -3.96 -5.77 -11.90
N ARG A 20 -3.67 -6.68 -10.96
CA ARG A 20 -4.58 -7.78 -10.61
C ARG A 20 -5.90 -7.28 -10.03
N ILE A 21 -5.85 -6.30 -9.10
CA ILE A 21 -7.05 -5.73 -8.48
C ILE A 21 -7.91 -5.01 -9.51
N LEU A 22 -7.32 -4.23 -10.42
CA LEU A 22 -8.06 -3.56 -11.48
C LEU A 22 -8.69 -4.56 -12.45
N ALA A 23 -7.96 -5.59 -12.86
CA ALA A 23 -8.49 -6.65 -13.72
C ALA A 23 -9.69 -7.37 -13.07
N ALA A 24 -9.59 -7.70 -11.78
CA ALA A 24 -10.68 -8.32 -11.02
C ALA A 24 -11.88 -7.40 -10.79
N SER A 25 -11.69 -6.08 -10.88
CA SER A 25 -12.74 -5.08 -10.57
C SER A 25 -13.53 -4.61 -11.79
N GLY A 26 -13.23 -5.13 -12.98
CA GLY A 26 -13.93 -4.74 -14.23
C GLY A 26 -13.76 -3.25 -14.57
N VAL A 27 -12.63 -2.65 -14.22
CA VAL A 27 -12.31 -1.28 -14.64
C VAL A 27 -11.59 -1.35 -15.98
N ASP A 28 -12.40 -1.37 -17.04
CA ASP A 28 -11.90 -1.35 -18.40
C ASP A 28 -11.46 0.06 -18.83
N GLY A 29 -10.51 0.12 -19.79
CA GLY A 29 -10.08 1.41 -20.35
C GLY A 29 -8.98 2.12 -19.58
N LEU A 30 -8.39 1.50 -18.52
CA LEU A 30 -7.18 1.98 -17.85
C LEU A 30 -5.93 1.27 -18.37
N GLN A 31 -4.95 2.04 -18.83
CA GLN A 31 -3.58 1.57 -19.04
C GLN A 31 -2.74 1.95 -17.82
N VAL A 32 -2.38 0.97 -17.00
CA VAL A 32 -1.51 1.18 -15.83
C VAL A 32 -0.06 1.19 -16.26
N LEU A 33 0.61 2.32 -16.05
CA LEU A 33 2.03 2.54 -16.27
C LEU A 33 2.77 2.47 -14.94
N GLY A 34 4.00 1.93 -14.96
CA GLY A 34 4.95 2.05 -13.87
C GLY A 34 5.94 3.19 -14.12
N LEU A 35 6.83 3.44 -13.16
CA LEU A 35 7.86 4.49 -13.29
C LEU A 35 8.83 4.22 -14.45
N ALA A 36 9.06 2.97 -14.83
CA ALA A 36 9.90 2.60 -15.97
C ALA A 36 9.25 2.94 -17.33
N ASP A 37 7.95 3.21 -17.38
CA ASP A 37 7.19 3.50 -18.60
C ASP A 37 7.11 5.02 -18.90
N VAL A 38 7.70 5.85 -18.04
CA VAL A 38 7.70 7.32 -18.14
C VAL A 38 9.12 7.87 -18.06
N PRO A 39 9.37 9.11 -18.55
CA PRO A 39 10.67 9.74 -18.32
C PRO A 39 11.02 9.83 -16.84
N GLU A 40 12.30 9.64 -16.52
CA GLU A 40 12.80 9.73 -15.16
C GLU A 40 12.58 11.15 -14.61
N PHE A 41 12.15 11.22 -13.35
CA PHE A 41 11.96 12.46 -12.60
C PHE A 41 12.44 12.29 -11.16
N PRO A 42 12.87 13.39 -10.48
CA PRO A 42 13.24 13.34 -9.08
C PRO A 42 12.07 12.90 -8.22
N GLN A 43 12.31 11.92 -7.35
CA GLN A 43 11.34 11.47 -6.35
C GLN A 43 11.71 12.08 -5.00
N ALA A 44 10.76 12.72 -4.34
CA ALA A 44 10.96 13.24 -2.99
C ALA A 44 11.17 12.09 -1.99
N PRO A 45 12.04 12.28 -0.98
CA PRO A 45 12.16 11.33 0.11
C PRO A 45 10.87 11.27 0.93
N GLU A 46 10.59 10.10 1.52
CA GLU A 46 9.45 9.90 2.42
C GLU A 46 9.73 10.57 3.78
N THR A 47 9.35 11.83 3.91
CA THR A 47 9.59 12.69 5.09
C THR A 47 8.33 13.02 5.88
N GLU A 48 7.16 12.67 5.34
CA GLU A 48 5.90 12.95 6.01
C GLU A 48 5.70 12.04 7.23
N PRO A 49 5.05 12.54 8.28
CA PRO A 49 4.84 11.78 9.52
C PRO A 49 3.75 10.70 9.40
N THR A 50 3.00 10.68 8.31
CA THR A 50 1.88 9.75 8.09
C THR A 50 1.99 9.04 6.74
N PHE A 51 1.33 7.87 6.64
CA PHE A 51 1.23 7.16 5.37
C PHE A 51 0.51 7.97 4.30
N GLU A 52 -0.53 8.71 4.68
CA GLU A 52 -1.30 9.60 3.79
C GLU A 52 -0.42 10.69 3.21
N GLY A 53 0.38 11.35 4.06
CA GLY A 53 1.30 12.41 3.65
C GLY A 53 2.32 11.90 2.62
N ASN A 54 2.97 10.77 2.91
CA ASN A 54 3.93 10.16 2.00
C ASN A 54 3.29 9.70 0.68
N ALA A 55 2.10 9.10 0.72
CA ALA A 55 1.37 8.69 -0.47
C ALA A 55 1.01 9.90 -1.36
N LEU A 56 0.49 10.98 -0.75
CA LEU A 56 0.16 12.22 -1.45
C LEU A 56 1.39 12.87 -2.07
N ALA A 57 2.47 13.01 -1.33
CA ALA A 57 3.71 13.62 -1.83
C ALA A 57 4.20 12.89 -3.08
N LYS A 58 4.29 11.55 -3.03
CA LYS A 58 4.68 10.72 -4.18
C LYS A 58 3.74 10.88 -5.38
N ALA A 59 2.42 10.89 -5.15
CA ALA A 59 1.45 11.03 -6.23
C ALA A 59 1.47 12.43 -6.86
N ARG A 60 1.68 13.49 -6.05
CA ARG A 60 1.82 14.88 -6.54
C ARG A 60 3.05 15.05 -7.43
N ASP A 61 4.21 14.57 -6.97
CA ASP A 61 5.46 14.63 -7.74
C ASP A 61 5.29 13.92 -9.09
N ALA A 62 4.70 12.73 -9.08
CA ALA A 62 4.46 11.95 -10.27
C ALA A 62 3.48 12.64 -11.25
N ALA A 63 2.36 13.18 -10.75
CA ALA A 63 1.39 13.89 -11.57
C ALA A 63 1.96 15.18 -12.15
N ALA A 64 2.72 15.94 -11.36
CA ALA A 64 3.37 17.18 -11.81
C ALA A 64 4.44 16.91 -12.88
N ALA A 65 5.25 15.87 -12.70
CA ALA A 65 6.34 15.55 -13.62
C ALA A 65 5.86 14.98 -14.95
N THR A 66 4.74 14.23 -14.95
CA THR A 66 4.30 13.48 -16.14
C THR A 66 3.06 14.04 -16.81
N GLY A 67 2.30 14.90 -16.13
CA GLY A 67 1.00 15.37 -16.62
C GLY A 67 -0.06 14.26 -16.67
N LEU A 68 0.17 13.12 -16.03
CA LEU A 68 -0.76 11.99 -15.98
C LEU A 68 -1.48 11.94 -14.62
N PRO A 69 -2.72 11.41 -14.56
CA PRO A 69 -3.26 10.92 -13.30
C PRO A 69 -2.27 9.94 -12.66
N ALA A 70 -1.95 10.16 -11.38
CA ALA A 70 -0.98 9.34 -10.66
C ALA A 70 -1.60 8.74 -9.40
N VAL A 71 -1.33 7.45 -9.19
CA VAL A 71 -1.61 6.74 -7.94
C VAL A 71 -0.29 6.42 -7.27
N ALA A 72 -0.19 6.71 -5.98
CA ALA A 72 0.89 6.24 -5.13
C ALA A 72 0.33 5.61 -3.87
N ASP A 73 1.08 4.70 -3.27
CA ASP A 73 0.77 4.18 -1.95
C ASP A 73 1.96 4.37 -1.00
N ASP A 74 1.62 4.52 0.27
CA ASP A 74 2.55 4.29 1.37
C ASP A 74 1.94 3.30 2.35
N SER A 75 2.75 2.37 2.83
CA SER A 75 2.24 1.27 3.65
C SER A 75 3.30 0.71 4.59
N GLY A 76 2.83 0.22 5.73
CA GLY A 76 3.70 -0.37 6.72
C GLY A 76 2.97 -1.20 7.74
N LEU A 77 3.76 -1.78 8.64
CA LEU A 77 3.32 -2.49 9.81
C LEU A 77 3.21 -1.50 10.99
N VAL A 78 2.11 -1.55 11.71
CA VAL A 78 1.94 -0.88 13.00
C VAL A 78 1.76 -1.94 14.08
N VAL A 79 2.53 -1.85 15.18
CA VAL A 79 2.54 -2.84 16.26
C VAL A 79 2.08 -2.16 17.54
N ASP A 80 1.02 -2.68 18.16
CA ASP A 80 0.39 -2.06 19.32
C ASP A 80 1.37 -1.94 20.51
N ALA A 81 2.15 -2.99 20.78
CA ALA A 81 3.15 -3.00 21.84
C ALA A 81 4.34 -2.05 21.60
N LEU A 82 4.56 -1.62 20.36
CA LEU A 82 5.59 -0.65 19.98
C LEU A 82 5.03 0.76 19.74
N GLY A 83 3.82 1.05 20.26
CA GLY A 83 3.20 2.37 20.10
C GLY A 83 2.92 2.76 18.65
N GLY A 84 2.64 1.78 17.78
CA GLY A 84 2.40 2.00 16.35
C GLY A 84 3.65 1.93 15.47
N MET A 85 4.84 1.77 16.06
CA MET A 85 6.06 1.56 15.26
C MET A 85 6.08 0.12 14.70
N PRO A 86 6.79 -0.13 13.58
CA PRO A 86 7.63 0.75 12.74
C PRO A 86 6.88 1.87 12.00
N GLY A 87 5.56 1.74 11.72
CA GLY A 87 4.79 2.77 11.03
C GLY A 87 5.40 3.12 9.65
N VAL A 88 5.54 4.40 9.37
CA VAL A 88 6.13 4.91 8.11
C VAL A 88 7.61 4.54 7.93
N LEU A 89 8.27 4.03 8.97
CA LEU A 89 9.65 3.56 8.90
C LEU A 89 9.75 2.08 8.54
N SER A 90 8.65 1.39 8.24
CA SER A 90 8.61 -0.06 8.02
C SER A 90 9.64 -0.58 7.02
N ALA A 91 9.86 0.12 5.91
CA ALA A 91 10.81 -0.32 4.89
C ALA A 91 12.29 -0.15 5.28
N ARG A 92 12.57 0.60 6.36
CA ARG A 92 13.94 0.93 6.82
C ARG A 92 14.09 0.81 8.34
N TRP A 93 13.29 0.00 9.00
CA TRP A 93 13.24 -0.14 10.46
C TRP A 93 14.59 -0.52 11.08
N ALA A 94 15.32 -1.42 10.44
CA ALA A 94 16.68 -1.80 10.82
C ALA A 94 17.77 -0.87 10.22
N GLY A 95 17.39 0.33 9.74
CA GLY A 95 18.30 1.33 9.21
C GLY A 95 18.57 1.25 7.71
N ARG A 96 18.40 0.08 7.08
CA ARG A 96 18.63 -0.12 5.64
C ARG A 96 17.32 -0.30 4.90
N HIS A 97 17.06 0.54 3.90
CA HIS A 97 15.84 0.45 3.10
C HIS A 97 15.79 -0.87 2.30
N GLY A 98 14.67 -1.59 2.41
CA GLY A 98 14.42 -2.82 1.66
C GLY A 98 15.09 -4.08 2.23
N ASP A 99 15.75 -4.00 3.39
CA ASP A 99 16.28 -5.18 4.08
C ASP A 99 15.15 -5.84 4.91
N ASP A 100 14.25 -6.54 4.20
CA ASP A 100 13.05 -7.14 4.79
C ASP A 100 13.40 -8.09 5.95
N VAL A 101 14.49 -8.86 5.82
CA VAL A 101 14.89 -9.83 6.83
C VAL A 101 15.38 -9.14 8.11
N ALA A 102 16.22 -8.10 7.98
CA ALA A 102 16.69 -7.36 9.13
C ALA A 102 15.56 -6.59 9.82
N ASN A 103 14.64 -5.98 9.04
CA ASN A 103 13.48 -5.26 9.55
C ASN A 103 12.56 -6.19 10.35
N LEU A 104 12.24 -7.37 9.81
CA LEU A 104 11.41 -8.38 10.46
C LEU A 104 12.04 -8.90 11.74
N ARG A 105 13.33 -9.25 11.70
CA ARG A 105 14.07 -9.73 12.88
C ARG A 105 14.08 -8.70 14.00
N LEU A 106 14.35 -7.43 13.68
CA LEU A 106 14.35 -6.37 14.70
C LEU A 106 12.99 -6.25 15.40
N VAL A 107 11.87 -6.35 14.65
CA VAL A 107 10.53 -6.37 15.28
C VAL A 107 10.36 -7.58 16.20
N LEU A 108 10.77 -8.78 15.80
CA LEU A 108 10.68 -9.98 16.64
C LEU A 108 11.52 -9.86 17.92
N ASP A 109 12.74 -9.33 17.79
CA ASP A 109 13.67 -9.13 18.92
C ASP A 109 13.10 -8.14 19.94
N GLN A 110 12.49 -7.04 19.46
CA GLN A 110 11.82 -6.04 20.30
C GLN A 110 10.59 -6.61 21.03
N LEU A 111 9.97 -7.65 20.48
CA LEU A 111 8.79 -8.29 21.04
C LEU A 111 9.10 -9.57 21.86
N THR A 112 10.37 -9.88 22.13
CA THR A 112 10.78 -11.13 22.78
C THR A 112 10.01 -11.41 24.07
N ASP A 113 9.89 -10.41 24.95
CA ASP A 113 9.21 -10.52 26.25
C ASP A 113 7.73 -10.13 26.21
N VAL A 114 7.19 -9.79 25.02
CA VAL A 114 5.79 -9.42 24.88
C VAL A 114 4.92 -10.68 24.79
N PRO A 115 3.95 -10.87 25.73
CA PRO A 115 3.06 -12.02 25.71
C PRO A 115 2.13 -12.02 24.48
N GLU A 116 1.67 -13.21 24.08
CA GLU A 116 0.83 -13.41 22.88
C GLU A 116 -0.38 -12.47 22.81
N ALA A 117 -1.09 -12.30 23.91
CA ALA A 117 -2.27 -11.44 23.98
C ALA A 117 -1.99 -9.95 23.73
N ARG A 118 -0.72 -9.53 23.68
CA ARG A 118 -0.29 -8.14 23.47
C ARG A 118 0.52 -7.95 22.19
N ARG A 119 0.55 -8.97 21.32
CA ARG A 119 1.27 -8.92 20.03
C ARG A 119 0.38 -8.45 18.87
N GLY A 120 -0.70 -7.70 19.19
CA GLY A 120 -1.58 -7.10 18.19
C GLY A 120 -0.82 -6.19 17.24
N ALA A 121 -1.19 -6.25 15.98
CA ALA A 121 -0.60 -5.44 14.93
C ALA A 121 -1.60 -5.20 13.79
N ALA A 122 -1.29 -4.26 12.93
CA ALA A 122 -1.99 -4.09 11.66
C ALA A 122 -1.02 -3.75 10.53
N PHE A 123 -1.33 -4.22 9.34
CA PHE A 123 -0.83 -3.56 8.15
C PHE A 123 -1.75 -2.39 7.79
N VAL A 124 -1.16 -1.27 7.44
CA VAL A 124 -1.86 -0.06 6.99
C VAL A 124 -1.35 0.32 5.61
N CYS A 125 -2.24 0.75 4.73
CA CYS A 125 -1.92 1.30 3.42
C CYS A 125 -2.73 2.57 3.19
N ALA A 126 -2.07 3.67 2.92
CA ALA A 126 -2.67 4.85 2.31
C ALA A 126 -2.47 4.76 0.80
N ALA A 127 -3.55 4.91 0.03
CA ALA A 127 -3.49 5.05 -1.43
C ALA A 127 -4.00 6.43 -1.83
N ALA A 128 -3.19 7.17 -2.56
CA ALA A 128 -3.48 8.53 -3.02
C ALA A 128 -3.62 8.54 -4.54
N LEU A 129 -4.68 9.19 -5.05
CA LEU A 129 -4.86 9.56 -6.44
C LEU A 129 -4.72 11.08 -6.57
N VAL A 130 -3.86 11.52 -7.47
CA VAL A 130 -3.70 12.93 -7.82
C VAL A 130 -3.91 13.12 -9.32
N LEU A 131 -4.76 14.07 -9.69
CA LEU A 131 -5.01 14.44 -11.08
C LEU A 131 -4.17 15.67 -11.46
N PRO A 132 -3.75 15.80 -12.72
CA PRO A 132 -2.99 16.98 -13.17
C PRO A 132 -3.69 18.32 -12.92
N ALA A 133 -5.02 18.32 -12.83
CA ALA A 133 -5.84 19.50 -12.51
C ALA A 133 -5.88 19.83 -11.00
N GLY A 134 -5.09 19.15 -10.17
CA GLY A 134 -4.96 19.42 -8.73
C GLY A 134 -6.03 18.76 -7.85
N ARG A 135 -6.92 17.95 -8.39
CA ARG A 135 -7.87 17.15 -7.57
C ARG A 135 -7.13 15.97 -6.96
N GLU A 136 -7.37 15.74 -5.67
CA GLU A 136 -6.69 14.72 -4.89
C GLU A 136 -7.70 13.88 -4.10
N GLN A 137 -7.39 12.62 -3.92
CA GLN A 137 -8.14 11.72 -3.03
C GLN A 137 -7.18 10.77 -2.35
N VAL A 138 -7.35 10.61 -1.03
CA VAL A 138 -6.62 9.62 -0.24
C VAL A 138 -7.61 8.70 0.43
N VAL A 139 -7.28 7.41 0.45
CA VAL A 139 -8.05 6.37 1.13
C VAL A 139 -7.11 5.52 1.96
N LEU A 140 -7.64 4.97 3.05
CA LEU A 140 -6.91 4.05 3.92
C LEU A 140 -7.47 2.64 3.82
N GLY A 141 -6.58 1.67 3.90
CA GLY A 141 -6.92 0.27 4.11
C GLY A 141 -6.13 -0.26 5.30
N GLU A 142 -6.81 -0.89 6.23
CA GLU A 142 -6.21 -1.52 7.40
C GLU A 142 -6.50 -3.03 7.38
N TRP A 143 -5.52 -3.81 7.81
CA TRP A 143 -5.64 -5.26 7.97
C TRP A 143 -5.10 -5.65 9.34
N ARG A 144 -6.03 -5.85 10.28
CA ARG A 144 -5.70 -6.21 11.68
C ARG A 144 -5.29 -7.67 11.79
N GLY A 145 -4.45 -7.95 12.80
CA GLY A 145 -3.95 -9.28 13.09
C GLY A 145 -3.02 -9.28 14.30
N ALA A 146 -2.18 -10.31 14.39
CA ALA A 146 -1.18 -10.46 15.44
C ALA A 146 0.14 -10.98 14.88
N LEU A 147 1.23 -10.72 15.60
CA LEU A 147 2.57 -11.19 15.23
C LEU A 147 2.91 -12.50 15.94
N VAL A 148 3.29 -13.50 15.14
CA VAL A 148 3.85 -14.76 15.65
C VAL A 148 5.31 -14.59 16.04
N ARG A 149 5.86 -15.59 16.75
CA ARG A 149 7.26 -15.54 17.24
C ARG A 149 8.27 -15.96 16.19
N GLU A 150 7.85 -16.77 15.23
CA GLU A 150 8.73 -17.31 14.20
C GLU A 150 8.13 -17.09 12.81
N PRO A 151 8.95 -16.75 11.81
CA PRO A 151 8.49 -16.58 10.45
C PRO A 151 7.95 -17.88 9.85
N ARG A 152 6.83 -17.80 9.11
CA ARG A 152 6.22 -18.91 8.36
C ARG A 152 5.79 -18.44 6.98
N GLY A 153 5.84 -19.36 5.99
CA GLY A 153 5.46 -19.07 4.62
C GLY A 153 6.59 -18.44 3.79
N VAL A 154 6.37 -18.36 2.48
CA VAL A 154 7.39 -17.93 1.52
C VAL A 154 6.88 -16.89 0.52
N ASN A 155 5.57 -16.62 0.55
CA ASN A 155 4.95 -15.63 -0.33
C ASN A 155 5.04 -14.21 0.25
N GLY A 156 4.74 -13.23 -0.58
CA GLY A 156 4.71 -11.84 -0.16
C GLY A 156 6.10 -11.21 0.05
N PHE A 157 6.19 -10.28 1.00
CA PHE A 157 7.41 -9.54 1.33
C PHE A 157 7.28 -8.83 2.69
N GLY A 158 8.41 -8.24 3.16
CA GLY A 158 8.44 -7.48 4.40
C GLY A 158 8.08 -8.32 5.62
N TYR A 159 7.05 -7.94 6.32
CA TYR A 159 6.61 -8.58 7.57
C TYR A 159 5.55 -9.67 7.38
N ASP A 160 5.19 -10.01 6.13
CA ASP A 160 4.20 -11.06 5.84
C ASP A 160 4.47 -12.39 6.56
N PRO A 161 5.74 -12.86 6.70
CA PRO A 161 6.02 -14.14 7.36
C PRO A 161 5.70 -14.18 8.86
N ILE A 162 5.58 -13.04 9.51
CA ILE A 162 5.30 -12.98 10.96
C ILE A 162 3.89 -12.44 11.29
N PHE A 163 3.12 -12.03 10.31
CA PHE A 163 1.79 -11.45 10.49
C PHE A 163 0.69 -12.46 10.21
N VAL A 164 -0.11 -12.79 11.22
CA VAL A 164 -1.31 -13.63 11.12
C VAL A 164 -2.53 -12.71 11.15
N PRO A 165 -3.30 -12.64 10.06
CA PRO A 165 -4.51 -11.82 10.02
C PRO A 165 -5.58 -12.28 11.01
N GLU A 166 -6.40 -11.36 11.48
CA GLU A 166 -7.55 -11.68 12.33
C GLU A 166 -8.50 -12.67 11.63
N GLY A 167 -8.88 -13.72 12.33
CA GLY A 167 -9.73 -14.80 11.79
C GLY A 167 -8.97 -15.87 10.99
N GLU A 168 -7.66 -15.75 10.80
CA GLU A 168 -6.80 -16.72 10.14
C GLU A 168 -5.87 -17.43 11.13
N GLN A 169 -5.33 -18.59 10.70
CA GLN A 169 -4.24 -19.28 11.39
C GLN A 169 -2.94 -19.25 10.58
N ARG A 170 -3.05 -18.96 9.29
CA ARG A 170 -1.94 -18.81 8.36
C ARG A 170 -1.36 -17.41 8.48
N THR A 171 -0.05 -17.27 8.29
CA THR A 171 0.56 -15.95 8.09
C THR A 171 0.19 -15.39 6.71
N ALA A 172 0.36 -14.09 6.53
CA ALA A 172 0.16 -13.45 5.23
C ALA A 172 1.08 -14.04 4.14
N ALA A 173 2.24 -14.60 4.53
CA ALA A 173 3.15 -15.29 3.63
C ALA A 173 2.77 -16.75 3.31
N GLU A 174 1.78 -17.29 3.99
CA GLU A 174 1.21 -18.62 3.72
C GLU A 174 -0.06 -18.53 2.84
N LEU A 175 -0.57 -17.33 2.56
CA LEU A 175 -1.69 -17.10 1.65
C LEU A 175 -1.21 -17.06 0.20
N ASP A 176 -2.08 -17.51 -0.72
CA ASP A 176 -1.82 -17.27 -2.14
C ASP A 176 -1.94 -15.78 -2.49
N PRO A 177 -1.21 -15.29 -3.51
CA PRO A 177 -1.26 -13.87 -3.89
C PRO A 177 -2.68 -13.33 -4.12
N SER A 178 -3.55 -14.10 -4.77
CA SER A 178 -4.94 -13.72 -5.04
C SER A 178 -5.80 -13.68 -3.78
N GLU A 179 -5.62 -14.63 -2.84
CA GLU A 179 -6.27 -14.61 -1.53
C GLU A 179 -5.86 -13.36 -0.75
N LYS A 180 -4.55 -13.09 -0.70
CA LYS A 180 -4.01 -11.90 -0.03
C LYS A 180 -4.53 -10.60 -0.63
N ASP A 181 -4.56 -10.46 -1.97
CA ASP A 181 -5.08 -9.26 -2.66
C ASP A 181 -6.55 -8.99 -2.29
N ALA A 182 -7.33 -10.05 -2.06
CA ALA A 182 -8.75 -9.92 -1.70
C ALA A 182 -8.96 -9.33 -0.29
N VAL A 183 -8.07 -9.55 0.66
CA VAL A 183 -8.29 -9.23 2.08
C VAL A 183 -7.29 -8.22 2.66
N SER A 184 -6.14 -8.01 2.01
CA SER A 184 -5.05 -7.18 2.53
C SER A 184 -5.38 -5.70 2.64
N HIS A 185 -4.60 -4.99 3.44
CA HIS A 185 -4.63 -3.53 3.58
C HIS A 185 -4.57 -2.82 2.23
N ARG A 186 -3.61 -3.20 1.35
CA ARG A 186 -3.47 -2.62 0.01
C ARG A 186 -4.66 -2.94 -0.87
N GLY A 187 -5.14 -4.19 -0.85
CA GLY A 187 -6.35 -4.56 -1.57
C GLY A 187 -7.58 -3.76 -1.13
N ARG A 188 -7.72 -3.50 0.18
CA ARG A 188 -8.81 -2.66 0.72
C ARG A 188 -8.67 -1.21 0.27
N ALA A 189 -7.46 -0.61 0.40
CA ALA A 189 -7.20 0.76 -0.03
C ALA A 189 -7.45 0.94 -1.54
N LEU A 190 -6.92 0.05 -2.38
CA LEU A 190 -7.12 0.15 -3.84
C LEU A 190 -8.58 -0.04 -4.24
N ARG A 191 -9.33 -0.96 -3.60
CA ARG A 191 -10.78 -1.08 -3.84
C ARG A 191 -11.55 0.16 -3.42
N ALA A 192 -11.18 0.80 -2.30
CA ALA A 192 -11.78 2.07 -1.88
C ALA A 192 -11.49 3.22 -2.87
N LEU A 193 -10.39 3.12 -3.62
CA LEU A 193 -10.03 4.10 -4.65
C LEU A 193 -10.74 3.89 -6.00
N LEU A 194 -11.33 2.69 -6.24
CA LEU A 194 -11.96 2.35 -7.52
C LEU A 194 -13.04 3.33 -8.00
N PRO A 195 -13.92 3.89 -7.15
CA PRO A 195 -14.91 4.88 -7.62
C PRO A 195 -14.25 6.11 -8.24
N ALA A 196 -13.15 6.60 -7.64
CA ALA A 196 -12.39 7.71 -8.19
C ALA A 196 -11.68 7.34 -9.50
N LEU A 197 -11.10 6.15 -9.59
CA LEU A 197 -10.47 5.65 -10.81
C LEU A 197 -11.47 5.50 -11.97
N ARG A 198 -12.68 5.01 -11.68
CA ARG A 198 -13.78 4.95 -12.66
C ARG A 198 -14.18 6.34 -13.16
N ALA A 199 -14.23 7.33 -12.25
CA ALA A 199 -14.52 8.72 -12.61
C ALA A 199 -13.47 9.30 -13.57
N VAL A 200 -12.20 8.99 -13.37
CA VAL A 200 -11.10 9.40 -14.26
C VAL A 200 -11.27 8.81 -15.66
N CYS A 201 -11.82 7.61 -15.77
CA CYS A 201 -12.09 6.93 -17.04
C CYS A 201 -13.40 7.36 -17.71
N GLY A 202 -14.22 8.20 -17.07
CA GLY A 202 -15.58 8.52 -17.55
C GLY A 202 -16.54 7.33 -17.53
N LEU A 203 -16.26 6.31 -16.71
CA LEU A 203 -17.09 5.11 -16.61
C LEU A 203 -18.31 5.33 -15.69
N PRO A 204 -19.47 4.73 -15.99
CA PRO A 204 -20.64 4.81 -15.13
C PRO A 204 -20.38 4.15 -13.76
N GLY A 205 -20.93 4.74 -12.69
CA GLY A 205 -20.73 4.31 -11.29
C GLY A 205 -19.79 5.22 -10.50
N ALA A 206 -19.28 6.29 -11.09
CA ALA A 206 -18.68 7.39 -10.37
C ALA A 206 -19.80 8.16 -9.65
N LEU A 207 -19.72 8.28 -8.33
CA LEU A 207 -20.61 9.19 -7.59
C LEU A 207 -20.34 10.62 -8.07
N PRO A 208 -21.34 11.35 -8.60
CA PRO A 208 -21.16 12.76 -8.88
C PRO A 208 -21.14 13.51 -7.53
N GLY A 209 -20.01 14.08 -7.21
CA GLY A 209 -19.92 15.10 -6.19
C GLY A 209 -19.96 14.61 -4.75
N ALA A 210 -18.80 14.35 -4.19
CA ALA A 210 -18.51 14.60 -2.78
C ALA A 210 -17.00 14.75 -2.61
N LEU A 211 -16.50 15.95 -2.86
CA LEU A 211 -15.36 16.47 -2.13
C LEU A 211 -15.84 17.79 -1.54
N PRO A 212 -15.93 17.90 -0.18
CA PRO A 212 -16.08 19.21 0.44
C PRO A 212 -14.84 20.04 0.15
N GLY A 213 -15.08 21.33 -0.06
CA GLY A 213 -14.04 22.33 -0.28
C GLY A 213 -13.15 22.54 0.94
#